data_6f456081fa57553c427a5be58b2c9ed8
#
_entry.id   6f456081fa57553c427a5be58b2c9ed8
#
_cell.length_a   1.000
_cell.length_b   1.000
_cell.length_c   1.000
_cell.angle_alpha   90.00
_cell.angle_beta   90.00
_cell.angle_gamma   90.00
#
_symmetry.space_group_name_H-M   'P 1'
#
loop_
_entity.id
_entity.type
_entity.pdbx_description
1 polymer ?
#
loop_
_entity_poly.entity_id
_entity_poly.type
_entity_poly.pdbx_seq_one_letter_code
_entity_poly.pdbx_strand_id
1 'polypeptide(L)'
;MFKDFKKSMPEQIYNVGIAEQNTISVAAGLSLAGKKVFVFAIADFITLRCFEQIKIDICSMNLPVVIIGMGTGYMYSEDGPTHHMVDDISLMRALPGMTIWNVSDYTMAAVATHLAYENKGPSYLRFDRGYNPKYTYETNFNNGLSVLKKGVRFELQNKIVPELRGKELMIISTGVMVDQALKISVELDEMGISNGVIDLYRLKPLNEESFLNSIADATRIVTIEEHTIFGGIGSIVCETMAKHDILKPIKIIGIPDVLRSEIGDRETMRSFDKIDTKSIVVRIKEWIT
;
A
#
# COMPACT_ATOMS: atom_id res chain seq x y z
N MET A 1 -0.41 16.65 -15.60
CA MET A 1 -0.52 15.17 -15.72
C MET A 1 -1.39 14.87 -16.93
N PHE A 2 -1.29 13.74 -17.57
CA PHE A 2 -2.07 13.29 -18.75
C PHE A 2 -2.03 14.16 -20.02
N LYS A 3 -1.07 15.10 -20.18
CA LYS A 3 -1.01 15.98 -21.38
C LYS A 3 -0.87 15.19 -22.68
N ASP A 4 0.02 14.18 -22.69
CA ASP A 4 0.27 13.37 -23.88
C ASP A 4 -0.91 12.44 -24.19
N PHE A 5 -1.51 11.84 -23.16
CA PHE A 5 -2.71 11.02 -23.31
C PHE A 5 -3.89 11.85 -23.83
N LYS A 6 -4.13 13.06 -23.25
CA LYS A 6 -5.16 13.98 -23.71
C LYS A 6 -4.95 14.44 -25.15
N LYS A 7 -3.69 14.53 -25.59
CA LYS A 7 -3.36 14.91 -26.97
C LYS A 7 -3.58 13.75 -27.94
N SER A 8 -3.26 12.52 -27.55
CA SER A 8 -3.36 11.33 -28.41
C SER A 8 -4.74 10.67 -28.42
N MET A 9 -5.48 10.77 -27.31
CA MET A 9 -6.79 10.09 -27.12
C MET A 9 -7.79 11.02 -26.40
N PRO A 10 -8.11 12.21 -26.96
CA PRO A 10 -8.94 13.20 -26.27
C PRO A 10 -10.35 12.71 -25.95
N GLU A 11 -10.93 11.84 -26.77
CA GLU A 11 -12.26 11.25 -26.59
C GLU A 11 -12.33 10.19 -25.47
N GLN A 12 -11.20 9.78 -24.91
CA GLN A 12 -11.15 8.83 -23.82
C GLN A 12 -10.93 9.49 -22.45
N ILE A 13 -10.81 10.82 -22.40
CA ILE A 13 -10.63 11.58 -21.16
C ILE A 13 -11.86 12.45 -20.89
N TYR A 14 -12.47 12.21 -19.74
CA TYR A 14 -13.60 12.99 -19.25
C TYR A 14 -13.18 13.74 -17.98
N ASN A 15 -13.30 15.05 -18.00
CA ASN A 15 -13.12 15.88 -16.82
C ASN A 15 -14.48 16.31 -16.31
N VAL A 16 -14.91 15.76 -15.19
CA VAL A 16 -16.22 16.03 -14.57
C VAL A 16 -16.17 17.17 -13.54
N GLY A 17 -15.06 17.89 -13.47
CA GLY A 17 -14.85 18.98 -12.51
C GLY A 17 -14.43 18.46 -11.12
N ILE A 18 -14.51 19.35 -10.13
CA ILE A 18 -14.25 19.00 -8.71
C ILE A 18 -15.54 18.42 -8.12
N ALA A 19 -15.86 17.19 -8.50
CA ALA A 19 -17.10 16.51 -8.16
C ALA A 19 -16.88 14.98 -8.05
N GLU A 20 -16.10 14.55 -7.06
CA GLU A 20 -15.61 13.18 -6.97
C GLU A 20 -16.73 12.15 -6.81
N GLN A 21 -17.78 12.45 -6.03
CA GLN A 21 -18.96 11.58 -5.92
C GLN A 21 -19.63 11.35 -7.27
N ASN A 22 -19.86 12.45 -8.03
CA ASN A 22 -20.40 12.35 -9.40
C ASN A 22 -19.44 11.60 -10.33
N THR A 23 -18.13 11.75 -10.14
CA THR A 23 -17.11 11.01 -10.92
C THR A 23 -17.26 9.50 -10.74
N ILE A 24 -17.49 9.02 -9.53
CA ILE A 24 -17.69 7.59 -9.25
C ILE A 24 -19.00 7.09 -9.91
N SER A 25 -20.10 7.84 -9.79
CA SER A 25 -21.38 7.43 -10.41
C SER A 25 -21.32 7.45 -11.95
N VAL A 26 -20.62 8.42 -12.54
CA VAL A 26 -20.36 8.46 -13.99
C VAL A 26 -19.50 7.26 -14.41
N ALA A 27 -18.47 6.92 -13.64
CA ALA A 27 -17.62 5.77 -13.89
C ALA A 27 -18.41 4.45 -13.84
N ALA A 28 -19.34 4.32 -12.89
CA ALA A 28 -20.24 3.18 -12.80
C ALA A 28 -21.11 3.05 -14.06
N GLY A 29 -21.74 4.14 -14.51
CA GLY A 29 -22.55 4.17 -15.73
C GLY A 29 -21.75 3.80 -17.00
N LEU A 30 -20.53 4.33 -17.15
CA LEU A 30 -19.63 3.97 -18.25
C LEU A 30 -19.22 2.49 -18.20
N SER A 31 -18.97 1.96 -17.01
CA SER A 31 -18.63 0.56 -16.82
C SER A 31 -19.79 -0.37 -17.16
N LEU A 32 -21.01 -0.02 -16.76
CA LEU A 32 -22.24 -0.74 -17.17
C LEU A 32 -22.45 -0.71 -18.69
N ALA A 33 -22.01 0.35 -19.37
CA ALA A 33 -22.01 0.43 -20.83
C ALA A 33 -20.82 -0.33 -21.48
N GLY A 34 -20.11 -1.18 -20.73
CA GLY A 34 -19.03 -2.04 -21.22
C GLY A 34 -17.66 -1.38 -21.34
N LYS A 35 -17.44 -0.21 -20.75
CA LYS A 35 -16.13 0.44 -20.75
C LYS A 35 -15.28 -0.03 -19.55
N LYS A 36 -13.98 -0.20 -19.78
CA LYS A 36 -13.00 -0.28 -18.68
C LYS A 36 -12.65 1.15 -18.25
N VAL A 37 -12.96 1.49 -17.01
CA VAL A 37 -12.88 2.87 -16.54
C VAL A 37 -11.80 3.01 -15.49
N PHE A 38 -10.97 4.05 -15.64
CA PHE A 38 -10.02 4.51 -14.65
C PHE A 38 -10.47 5.85 -14.10
N VAL A 39 -10.62 5.95 -12.79
CA VAL A 39 -10.91 7.19 -12.08
C VAL A 39 -9.64 7.66 -11.36
N PHE A 40 -9.32 8.94 -11.47
CA PHE A 40 -8.12 9.52 -10.87
C PHE A 40 -8.45 10.81 -10.12
N ALA A 41 -8.11 10.88 -8.83
CA ALA A 41 -8.17 12.11 -8.04
C ALA A 41 -7.21 12.04 -6.84
N ILE A 42 -7.18 13.10 -6.03
CA ILE A 42 -6.51 13.10 -4.72
C ILE A 42 -7.16 12.03 -3.84
N ALA A 43 -6.32 11.28 -3.12
CA ALA A 43 -6.76 10.09 -2.40
C ALA A 43 -7.88 10.35 -1.39
N ASP A 44 -7.78 11.39 -0.56
CA ASP A 44 -8.81 11.79 0.41
C ASP A 44 -10.18 11.99 -0.25
N PHE A 45 -10.18 12.68 -1.39
CA PHE A 45 -11.42 13.10 -2.01
C PHE A 45 -12.08 11.97 -2.80
N ILE A 46 -11.28 11.09 -3.42
CA ILE A 46 -11.85 9.97 -4.17
C ILE A 46 -12.21 8.77 -3.30
N THR A 47 -11.71 8.69 -2.06
CA THR A 47 -12.02 7.59 -1.14
C THR A 47 -13.03 7.98 -0.08
N LEU A 48 -12.66 8.83 0.90
CA LEU A 48 -13.52 9.23 2.01
C LEU A 48 -14.83 9.84 1.55
N ARG A 49 -14.75 10.88 0.71
CA ARG A 49 -15.91 11.61 0.21
C ARG A 49 -16.83 10.73 -0.64
N CYS A 50 -16.30 9.73 -1.33
CA CYS A 50 -17.01 8.88 -2.27
C CYS A 50 -17.30 7.47 -1.73
N PHE A 51 -17.07 7.21 -0.45
CA PHE A 51 -17.13 5.86 0.11
C PHE A 51 -18.47 5.16 -0.15
N GLU A 52 -19.58 5.88 0.00
CA GLU A 52 -20.92 5.34 -0.27
C GLU A 52 -21.08 4.98 -1.75
N GLN A 53 -20.72 5.89 -2.67
CA GLN A 53 -20.82 5.65 -4.11
C GLN A 53 -19.94 4.49 -4.54
N ILE A 54 -18.72 4.38 -4.00
CA ILE A 54 -17.84 3.24 -4.28
C ILE A 54 -18.49 1.94 -3.81
N LYS A 55 -19.05 1.93 -2.58
CA LYS A 55 -19.70 0.76 -2.02
C LYS A 55 -20.91 0.33 -2.83
N ILE A 56 -21.79 1.28 -3.15
CA ILE A 56 -23.10 1.00 -3.78
C ILE A 56 -22.97 0.91 -5.30
N ASP A 57 -22.38 1.92 -5.96
CA ASP A 57 -22.38 1.97 -7.41
C ASP A 57 -21.31 1.09 -8.06
N ILE A 58 -20.20 0.79 -7.35
CA ILE A 58 -19.08 0.02 -7.89
C ILE A 58 -19.03 -1.40 -7.29
N CYS A 59 -18.89 -1.50 -5.96
CA CYS A 59 -18.64 -2.80 -5.33
C CYS A 59 -19.86 -3.71 -5.31
N SER A 60 -21.06 -3.19 -5.02
CA SER A 60 -22.27 -4.02 -4.96
C SER A 60 -22.62 -4.63 -6.33
N MET A 61 -22.27 -3.95 -7.42
CA MET A 61 -22.45 -4.40 -8.80
C MET A 61 -21.21 -5.10 -9.38
N ASN A 62 -20.15 -5.24 -8.57
CA ASN A 62 -18.86 -5.83 -8.95
C ASN A 62 -18.30 -5.25 -10.27
N LEU A 63 -18.37 -3.94 -10.46
CA LEU A 63 -17.93 -3.29 -11.69
C LEU A 63 -16.41 -3.21 -11.79
N PRO A 64 -15.80 -3.50 -12.95
CA PRO A 64 -14.36 -3.47 -13.14
C PRO A 64 -13.82 -2.03 -13.30
N VAL A 65 -14.16 -1.15 -12.37
CA VAL A 65 -13.65 0.21 -12.29
C VAL A 65 -12.35 0.23 -11.50
N VAL A 66 -11.35 0.93 -12.02
CA VAL A 66 -10.07 1.15 -11.35
C VAL A 66 -10.05 2.57 -10.76
N ILE A 67 -9.98 2.64 -9.44
CA ILE A 67 -9.92 3.89 -8.69
C ILE A 67 -8.46 4.15 -8.32
N ILE A 68 -7.91 5.30 -8.73
CA ILE A 68 -6.55 5.71 -8.44
C ILE A 68 -6.58 6.87 -7.44
N GLY A 69 -6.16 6.59 -6.21
CA GLY A 69 -5.93 7.60 -5.18
C GLY A 69 -4.48 8.08 -5.23
N MET A 70 -4.29 9.35 -5.55
CA MET A 70 -2.97 9.98 -5.61
C MET A 70 -2.70 10.79 -4.35
N GLY A 71 -1.48 10.67 -3.82
CA GLY A 71 -1.04 11.47 -2.68
C GLY A 71 -1.51 10.91 -1.36
N THR A 72 -1.05 9.71 -1.07
CA THR A 72 -1.41 8.95 0.13
C THR A 72 -0.48 9.24 1.31
N GLY A 73 -0.91 8.91 2.53
CA GLY A 73 -0.16 9.20 3.73
C GLY A 73 0.03 10.71 3.91
N TYR A 74 1.25 11.12 4.19
CA TYR A 74 1.65 12.52 4.36
C TYR A 74 2.20 13.18 3.09
N MET A 75 1.78 12.69 1.89
CA MET A 75 2.26 13.28 0.63
C MET A 75 1.91 14.75 0.47
N TYR A 76 0.73 15.15 0.91
CA TYR A 76 0.23 16.53 0.88
C TYR A 76 0.15 17.14 2.28
N SER A 77 1.13 16.82 3.14
CA SER A 77 1.14 17.25 4.54
C SER A 77 1.18 18.77 4.73
N GLU A 78 1.71 19.50 3.74
CA GLU A 78 1.72 20.97 3.74
C GLU A 78 0.32 21.58 3.58
N ASP A 79 -0.64 20.81 3.03
CA ASP A 79 -2.04 21.23 2.86
C ASP A 79 -2.92 20.93 4.10
N GLY A 80 -2.34 20.31 5.14
CA GLY A 80 -2.99 20.04 6.42
C GLY A 80 -3.90 18.81 6.44
N PRO A 81 -4.67 18.62 7.53
CA PRO A 81 -5.37 17.37 7.83
C PRO A 81 -6.43 16.97 6.80
N THR A 82 -6.93 17.89 5.98
CA THR A 82 -7.87 17.58 4.90
C THR A 82 -7.23 16.83 3.72
N HIS A 83 -5.90 16.75 3.72
CA HIS A 83 -5.09 16.09 2.69
C HIS A 83 -4.18 14.98 3.27
N HIS A 84 -4.31 14.67 4.55
CA HIS A 84 -3.58 13.58 5.20
C HIS A 84 -4.32 12.26 4.98
N MET A 85 -4.10 11.61 3.83
CA MET A 85 -4.76 10.34 3.52
C MET A 85 -4.09 9.17 4.24
N VAL A 86 -4.45 8.97 5.49
CA VAL A 86 -3.83 8.01 6.40
C VAL A 86 -4.71 6.83 6.79
N ASP A 87 -5.92 6.71 6.24
CA ASP A 87 -6.93 5.70 6.60
C ASP A 87 -7.62 5.03 5.38
N ASP A 88 -7.19 5.33 4.16
CA ASP A 88 -7.75 4.80 2.92
C ASP A 88 -7.69 3.26 2.82
N ILE A 89 -6.60 2.64 3.28
CA ILE A 89 -6.48 1.17 3.26
C ILE A 89 -7.57 0.55 4.12
N SER A 90 -7.80 1.08 5.33
CA SER A 90 -8.85 0.60 6.24
C SER A 90 -10.23 0.63 5.60
N LEU A 91 -10.56 1.76 4.99
CA LEU A 91 -11.84 1.99 4.34
C LEU A 91 -12.04 1.08 3.13
N MET A 92 -11.07 1.04 2.22
CA MET A 92 -11.17 0.22 1.01
C MET A 92 -11.17 -1.28 1.32
N ARG A 93 -10.48 -1.71 2.39
CA ARG A 93 -10.51 -3.10 2.84
C ARG A 93 -11.89 -3.57 3.29
N ALA A 94 -12.70 -2.69 3.86
CA ALA A 94 -14.05 -3.01 4.29
C ALA A 94 -15.01 -3.28 3.10
N LEU A 95 -14.66 -2.86 1.88
CA LEU A 95 -15.52 -3.01 0.71
C LEU A 95 -15.42 -4.41 0.10
N PRO A 96 -16.54 -5.14 -0.09
CA PRO A 96 -16.54 -6.46 -0.73
C PRO A 96 -16.00 -6.39 -2.17
N GLY A 97 -15.24 -7.41 -2.57
CA GLY A 97 -14.73 -7.53 -3.94
C GLY A 97 -13.62 -6.54 -4.34
N MET A 98 -13.34 -5.51 -3.54
CA MET A 98 -12.30 -4.54 -3.83
C MET A 98 -10.91 -5.18 -3.80
N THR A 99 -10.18 -5.07 -4.90
CA THR A 99 -8.74 -5.40 -4.96
C THR A 99 -7.93 -4.16 -4.64
N ILE A 100 -6.93 -4.27 -3.74
CA ILE A 100 -6.15 -3.12 -3.26
C ILE A 100 -4.68 -3.34 -3.54
N TRP A 101 -4.09 -2.35 -4.21
CA TRP A 101 -2.67 -2.28 -4.53
C TRP A 101 -2.04 -1.04 -3.90
N ASN A 102 -0.91 -1.21 -3.22
CA ASN A 102 -0.09 -0.10 -2.72
C ASN A 102 1.32 -0.23 -3.31
N VAL A 103 1.64 0.62 -4.26
CA VAL A 103 2.86 0.50 -5.06
C VAL A 103 4.05 1.21 -4.41
N SER A 104 5.21 0.58 -4.47
CA SER A 104 6.45 1.09 -3.84
C SER A 104 7.44 1.72 -4.83
N ASP A 105 7.25 1.54 -6.14
CA ASP A 105 8.11 2.12 -7.17
C ASP A 105 7.44 2.22 -8.55
N TYR A 106 8.14 2.85 -9.52
CA TYR A 106 7.62 3.09 -10.88
C TYR A 106 7.29 1.83 -11.67
N THR A 107 8.12 0.79 -11.55
CA THR A 107 7.91 -0.45 -12.32
C THR A 107 6.67 -1.15 -11.80
N MET A 108 6.53 -1.19 -10.47
CA MET A 108 5.33 -1.74 -9.84
C MET A 108 4.09 -0.94 -10.19
N ALA A 109 4.17 0.40 -10.27
CA ALA A 109 3.03 1.23 -10.68
C ALA A 109 2.52 0.85 -12.07
N ALA A 110 3.42 0.63 -13.04
CA ALA A 110 3.04 0.20 -14.38
C ALA A 110 2.40 -1.20 -14.38
N VAL A 111 3.02 -2.15 -13.66
CA VAL A 111 2.50 -3.53 -13.58
C VAL A 111 1.17 -3.58 -12.83
N ALA A 112 1.04 -2.90 -11.68
CA ALA A 112 -0.21 -2.86 -10.92
C ALA A 112 -1.36 -2.23 -11.73
N THR A 113 -1.06 -1.21 -12.54
CA THR A 113 -2.04 -0.61 -13.46
C THR A 113 -2.52 -1.63 -14.50
N HIS A 114 -1.59 -2.42 -15.08
CA HIS A 114 -1.94 -3.48 -16.02
C HIS A 114 -2.75 -4.60 -15.36
N LEU A 115 -2.34 -5.07 -14.18
CA LEU A 115 -3.07 -6.09 -13.43
C LEU A 115 -4.48 -5.60 -13.02
N ALA A 116 -4.62 -4.33 -12.67
CA ALA A 116 -5.92 -3.73 -12.38
C ALA A 116 -6.78 -3.57 -13.64
N TYR A 117 -6.17 -3.34 -14.81
CA TYR A 117 -6.88 -3.36 -16.08
C TYR A 117 -7.48 -4.75 -16.36
N GLU A 118 -6.73 -5.82 -16.14
CA GLU A 118 -7.18 -7.19 -16.35
C GLU A 118 -8.18 -7.67 -15.27
N ASN A 119 -8.21 -7.04 -14.12
CA ASN A 119 -9.11 -7.43 -13.03
C ASN A 119 -10.58 -7.27 -13.43
N LYS A 120 -11.41 -8.28 -13.14
CA LYS A 120 -12.84 -8.32 -13.49
C LYS A 120 -13.74 -7.67 -12.44
N GLY A 121 -13.20 -7.30 -11.29
CA GLY A 121 -13.89 -6.56 -10.23
C GLY A 121 -13.26 -5.20 -9.97
N PRO A 122 -13.76 -4.48 -8.95
CA PRO A 122 -13.24 -3.18 -8.58
C PRO A 122 -11.78 -3.24 -8.10
N SER A 123 -11.02 -2.20 -8.41
CA SER A 123 -9.63 -2.07 -7.98
C SER A 123 -9.35 -0.68 -7.42
N TYR A 124 -8.60 -0.62 -6.33
CA TYR A 124 -8.04 0.60 -5.77
C TYR A 124 -6.51 0.55 -5.89
N LEU A 125 -5.95 1.53 -6.59
CA LEU A 125 -4.51 1.74 -6.71
C LEU A 125 -4.11 2.93 -5.84
N ARG A 126 -3.30 2.67 -4.85
CA ARG A 126 -2.74 3.66 -3.94
C ARG A 126 -1.41 4.14 -4.50
N PHE A 127 -1.41 5.35 -5.06
CA PHE A 127 -0.24 5.94 -5.69
C PHE A 127 0.29 7.12 -4.89
N ASP A 128 1.60 7.21 -4.90
CA ASP A 128 2.31 8.35 -4.36
C ASP A 128 2.90 9.22 -5.47
N ARG A 129 3.32 10.43 -5.12
CA ARG A 129 3.97 11.37 -6.03
C ARG A 129 5.37 11.64 -5.49
N GLY A 130 6.38 11.59 -6.35
CA GLY A 130 7.74 11.89 -5.97
C GLY A 130 8.74 10.95 -6.59
N TYR A 131 9.98 11.09 -6.17
CA TYR A 131 11.06 10.20 -6.59
C TYR A 131 11.00 8.93 -5.74
N ASN A 132 10.57 7.85 -6.36
CA ASN A 132 10.65 6.53 -5.77
C ASN A 132 11.83 5.78 -6.41
N PRO A 133 12.62 5.05 -5.61
CA PRO A 133 13.74 4.29 -6.14
C PRO A 133 13.23 3.27 -7.16
N LYS A 134 14.05 3.01 -8.17
CA LYS A 134 13.80 1.94 -9.13
C LYS A 134 14.56 0.71 -8.69
N TYR A 135 13.84 -0.32 -8.24
CA TYR A 135 14.44 -1.60 -7.90
C TYR A 135 14.68 -2.44 -9.17
N THR A 136 15.68 -3.31 -9.14
CA THR A 136 15.85 -4.35 -10.14
C THR A 136 14.89 -5.50 -9.86
N TYR A 137 14.36 -6.15 -10.90
CA TYR A 137 13.29 -7.12 -10.77
C TYR A 137 13.66 -8.49 -11.29
N GLU A 138 13.31 -9.51 -10.50
CA GLU A 138 13.21 -10.91 -10.90
C GLU A 138 11.81 -11.41 -10.52
N THR A 139 10.75 -10.70 -10.96
CA THR A 139 9.37 -11.00 -10.58
C THR A 139 8.39 -10.55 -11.64
N ASN A 140 7.26 -11.24 -11.74
CA ASN A 140 6.11 -10.87 -12.56
C ASN A 140 4.98 -10.19 -11.76
N PHE A 141 5.16 -9.98 -10.45
CA PHE A 141 4.22 -9.33 -9.52
C PHE A 141 2.86 -10.03 -9.33
N ASN A 142 2.72 -11.30 -9.69
CA ASN A 142 1.43 -12.00 -9.59
C ASN A 142 1.08 -12.40 -8.13
N ASN A 143 2.08 -12.59 -7.27
CA ASN A 143 1.86 -13.10 -5.92
C ASN A 143 1.41 -12.05 -4.91
N GLY A 144 1.55 -10.76 -5.19
CA GLY A 144 1.10 -9.70 -4.30
C GLY A 144 2.11 -9.28 -3.23
N LEU A 145 3.22 -9.99 -3.11
CA LEU A 145 4.32 -9.64 -2.21
C LEU A 145 5.67 -10.09 -2.79
N SER A 146 6.72 -9.43 -2.37
CA SER A 146 8.09 -9.71 -2.80
C SER A 146 9.09 -9.48 -1.68
N VAL A 147 10.23 -10.14 -1.77
CA VAL A 147 11.38 -9.89 -0.90
C VAL A 147 12.31 -8.90 -1.56
N LEU A 148 12.87 -7.97 -0.77
CA LEU A 148 13.90 -7.06 -1.23
C LEU A 148 15.22 -7.36 -0.53
N LYS A 149 16.28 -7.54 -1.33
CA LYS A 149 17.64 -7.70 -0.86
C LYS A 149 18.59 -6.94 -1.76
N LYS A 150 19.39 -6.04 -1.20
CA LYS A 150 20.40 -5.24 -1.92
C LYS A 150 19.84 -4.54 -3.19
N GLY A 151 18.62 -4.01 -3.11
CA GLY A 151 17.98 -3.31 -4.24
C GLY A 151 17.42 -4.23 -5.33
N VAL A 152 17.45 -5.54 -5.14
CA VAL A 152 16.83 -6.53 -6.04
C VAL A 152 15.54 -7.04 -5.41
N ARG A 153 14.49 -7.11 -6.20
CA ARG A 153 13.18 -7.61 -5.81
C ARG A 153 12.99 -9.03 -6.33
N PHE A 154 12.65 -9.95 -5.42
CA PHE A 154 12.37 -11.35 -5.71
C PHE A 154 10.91 -11.66 -5.40
N GLU A 155 10.20 -12.34 -6.31
CA GLU A 155 8.86 -12.81 -6.06
C GLU A 155 8.87 -14.01 -5.10
N LEU A 156 8.00 -13.95 -4.10
CA LEU A 156 7.73 -15.10 -3.25
C LEU A 156 6.83 -16.07 -4.02
N GLN A 157 7.44 -17.06 -4.64
CA GLN A 157 6.73 -18.25 -5.11
C GLN A 157 6.52 -19.19 -3.91
N ASN A 158 5.61 -20.17 -4.01
CA ASN A 158 5.24 -21.13 -2.94
C ASN A 158 6.43 -21.89 -2.28
N LYS A 159 7.61 -21.28 -2.23
CA LYS A 159 8.82 -21.79 -1.60
C LYS A 159 9.45 -20.66 -0.79
N ILE A 160 10.01 -21.03 0.37
CA ILE A 160 10.79 -20.11 1.18
C ILE A 160 11.96 -19.59 0.33
N VAL A 161 12.01 -18.27 0.13
CA VAL A 161 13.13 -17.63 -0.54
C VAL A 161 14.38 -17.82 0.31
N PRO A 162 15.49 -18.30 -0.25
CA PRO A 162 16.72 -18.56 0.54
C PRO A 162 17.18 -17.34 1.36
N GLU A 163 16.90 -16.14 0.89
CA GLU A 163 17.21 -14.86 1.52
C GLU A 163 16.47 -14.63 2.85
N LEU A 164 15.34 -15.30 3.07
CA LEU A 164 14.53 -15.20 4.29
C LEU A 164 14.79 -16.33 5.28
N ARG A 165 15.53 -17.36 4.88
CA ARG A 165 15.81 -18.50 5.77
C ARG A 165 16.61 -18.08 6.98
N GLY A 166 16.14 -18.48 8.16
CA GLY A 166 16.81 -18.22 9.43
C GLY A 166 16.84 -16.75 9.85
N LYS A 167 16.02 -15.90 9.22
CA LYS A 167 15.87 -14.50 9.63
C LYS A 167 15.08 -14.42 10.93
N GLU A 168 15.67 -13.78 11.94
CA GLU A 168 15.04 -13.64 13.25
C GLU A 168 13.88 -12.64 13.19
N LEU A 169 14.09 -11.52 12.51
CA LEU A 169 13.12 -10.43 12.39
C LEU A 169 12.64 -10.30 10.95
N MET A 170 11.32 -10.31 10.74
CA MET A 170 10.73 -9.99 9.45
C MET A 170 10.10 -8.60 9.47
N ILE A 171 10.60 -7.71 8.61
CA ILE A 171 10.04 -6.37 8.40
C ILE A 171 9.06 -6.44 7.23
N ILE A 172 7.80 -6.15 7.48
CA ILE A 172 6.75 -6.11 6.45
C ILE A 172 6.38 -4.66 6.22
N SER A 173 6.49 -4.20 4.99
CA SER A 173 6.19 -2.83 4.63
C SER A 173 5.39 -2.76 3.34
N THR A 174 4.90 -1.58 2.98
CA THR A 174 4.11 -1.35 1.77
C THR A 174 4.29 0.08 1.25
N GLY A 175 4.14 0.24 -0.07
CA GLY A 175 4.20 1.57 -0.69
C GLY A 175 5.51 2.30 -0.42
N VAL A 176 5.41 3.57 -0.15
CA VAL A 176 6.59 4.44 0.06
C VAL A 176 7.43 4.09 1.29
N MET A 177 6.85 3.37 2.25
CA MET A 177 7.59 2.96 3.45
C MET A 177 8.54 1.78 3.19
N VAL A 178 8.49 1.15 2.03
CA VAL A 178 9.43 0.09 1.64
C VAL A 178 10.87 0.62 1.57
N ASP A 179 11.09 1.81 1.05
CA ASP A 179 12.42 2.44 1.03
C ASP A 179 12.96 2.71 2.44
N GLN A 180 12.08 3.15 3.35
CA GLN A 180 12.42 3.30 4.77
C GLN A 180 12.74 1.94 5.40
N ALA A 181 11.94 0.91 5.13
CA ALA A 181 12.17 -0.44 5.65
C ALA A 181 13.52 -1.00 5.22
N LEU A 182 13.97 -0.72 3.98
CA LEU A 182 15.29 -1.12 3.50
C LEU A 182 16.43 -0.40 4.23
N LYS A 183 16.29 0.90 4.51
CA LYS A 183 17.27 1.67 5.29
C LYS A 183 17.35 1.14 6.72
N ILE A 184 16.22 0.89 7.34
CA ILE A 184 16.12 0.28 8.69
C ILE A 184 16.79 -1.10 8.70
N SER A 185 16.54 -1.91 7.68
CA SER A 185 17.15 -3.24 7.54
C SER A 185 18.67 -3.18 7.55
N VAL A 186 19.27 -2.22 6.85
CA VAL A 186 20.73 -2.02 6.84
C VAL A 186 21.24 -1.65 8.23
N GLU A 187 20.60 -0.70 8.91
CA GLU A 187 21.00 -0.28 10.26
C GLU A 187 20.89 -1.43 11.28
N LEU A 188 19.85 -2.27 11.16
CA LEU A 188 19.69 -3.44 12.03
C LEU A 188 20.73 -4.53 11.74
N ASP A 189 21.10 -4.76 10.47
CA ASP A 189 22.18 -5.68 10.10
C ASP A 189 23.52 -5.22 10.68
N GLU A 190 23.83 -3.92 10.68
CA GLU A 190 25.03 -3.34 11.30
C GLU A 190 25.05 -3.54 12.82
N MET A 191 23.90 -3.65 13.46
CA MET A 191 23.74 -3.99 14.89
C MET A 191 23.78 -5.50 15.19
N GLY A 192 23.95 -6.33 14.15
CA GLY A 192 23.96 -7.79 14.27
C GLY A 192 22.57 -8.44 14.37
N ILE A 193 21.50 -7.70 14.09
CA ILE A 193 20.11 -8.19 14.12
C ILE A 193 19.77 -8.77 12.77
N SER A 194 19.66 -10.10 12.68
CA SER A 194 19.31 -10.79 11.42
C SER A 194 17.88 -10.49 11.01
N ASN A 195 17.70 -9.86 9.85
CA ASN A 195 16.39 -9.41 9.39
C ASN A 195 16.16 -9.61 7.88
N GLY A 196 14.91 -9.54 7.45
CA GLY A 196 14.50 -9.55 6.06
C GLY A 196 13.36 -8.54 5.81
N VAL A 197 13.25 -8.04 4.57
CA VAL A 197 12.22 -7.07 4.19
C VAL A 197 11.27 -7.67 3.17
N ILE A 198 9.98 -7.56 3.46
CA ILE A 198 8.88 -7.94 2.57
C ILE A 198 8.14 -6.66 2.15
N ASP A 199 7.99 -6.46 0.85
CA ASP A 199 7.06 -5.51 0.28
C ASP A 199 5.73 -6.21 0.01
N LEU A 200 4.72 -5.82 0.77
CA LEU A 200 3.35 -6.28 0.60
C LEU A 200 2.61 -5.27 -0.27
N TYR A 201 2.57 -5.50 -1.58
CA TYR A 201 2.03 -4.54 -2.55
C TYR A 201 0.59 -4.84 -2.99
N ARG A 202 0.08 -6.08 -2.89
CA ARG A 202 -1.35 -6.38 -3.02
C ARG A 202 -1.92 -6.72 -1.66
N LEU A 203 -2.64 -5.75 -1.09
CA LEU A 203 -3.15 -5.83 0.28
C LEU A 203 -4.44 -6.66 0.36
N LYS A 204 -5.22 -6.69 -0.73
CA LYS A 204 -6.47 -7.44 -0.84
C LYS A 204 -6.72 -7.85 -2.30
N PRO A 205 -7.02 -9.15 -2.58
CA PRO A 205 -6.85 -10.25 -1.65
C PRO A 205 -5.38 -10.51 -1.34
N LEU A 206 -5.08 -10.85 -0.10
CA LEU A 206 -3.76 -11.30 0.30
C LEU A 206 -3.51 -12.71 -0.28
N ASN A 207 -2.30 -12.96 -0.79
CA ASN A 207 -1.85 -14.31 -1.04
C ASN A 207 -1.35 -14.92 0.28
N GLU A 208 -2.29 -15.51 1.04
CA GLU A 208 -2.02 -16.01 2.38
C GLU A 208 -0.93 -17.09 2.37
N GLU A 209 -0.93 -18.00 1.41
CA GLU A 209 0.07 -19.07 1.32
C GLU A 209 1.49 -18.50 1.17
N SER A 210 1.70 -17.61 0.19
CA SER A 210 2.99 -16.96 -0.02
C SER A 210 3.41 -16.12 1.20
N PHE A 211 2.45 -15.43 1.83
CA PHE A 211 2.69 -14.64 3.02
C PHE A 211 3.15 -15.52 4.19
N LEU A 212 2.43 -16.59 4.52
CA LEU A 212 2.76 -17.48 5.61
C LEU A 212 4.11 -18.17 5.41
N ASN A 213 4.41 -18.60 4.19
CA ASN A 213 5.71 -19.14 3.84
C ASN A 213 6.85 -18.13 4.05
N SER A 214 6.59 -16.84 3.78
CA SER A 214 7.59 -15.78 3.93
C SER A 214 7.97 -15.47 5.37
N ILE A 215 7.06 -15.72 6.30
CA ILE A 215 7.28 -15.46 7.74
C ILE A 215 7.56 -16.73 8.54
N ALA A 216 7.63 -17.91 7.90
CA ALA A 216 7.68 -19.20 8.59
C ALA A 216 8.85 -19.28 9.59
N ASP A 217 10.06 -18.92 9.16
CA ASP A 217 11.28 -18.99 9.96
C ASP A 217 11.46 -17.80 10.91
N ALA A 218 10.72 -16.70 10.72
CA ALA A 218 10.86 -15.51 11.56
C ALA A 218 10.35 -15.77 12.98
N THR A 219 11.11 -15.33 13.97
CA THR A 219 10.69 -15.40 15.39
C THR A 219 9.89 -14.17 15.81
N ARG A 220 10.07 -13.05 15.12
CA ARG A 220 9.40 -11.77 15.36
C ARG A 220 9.01 -11.08 14.06
N ILE A 221 7.96 -10.28 14.09
CA ILE A 221 7.46 -9.53 12.95
C ILE A 221 7.33 -8.04 13.31
N VAL A 222 7.76 -7.16 12.41
CA VAL A 222 7.52 -5.72 12.49
C VAL A 222 6.77 -5.29 11.24
N THR A 223 5.65 -4.58 11.38
CA THR A 223 4.99 -3.92 10.25
C THR A 223 5.27 -2.43 10.27
N ILE A 224 5.56 -1.86 9.08
CA ILE A 224 5.90 -0.43 8.93
C ILE A 224 5.03 0.15 7.82
N GLU A 225 4.19 1.13 8.17
CA GLU A 225 3.23 1.75 7.25
C GLU A 225 3.06 3.25 7.52
N GLU A 226 2.91 4.04 6.46
CA GLU A 226 2.44 5.43 6.54
C GLU A 226 0.93 5.45 6.36
N HIS A 227 0.30 4.90 7.37
CA HIS A 227 -1.14 4.72 7.48
C HIS A 227 -1.47 4.56 8.97
N THR A 228 -2.71 4.81 9.36
CA THR A 228 -3.14 4.52 10.74
C THR A 228 -2.89 3.05 11.09
N ILE A 229 -2.54 2.80 12.36
CA ILE A 229 -2.36 1.44 12.88
C ILE A 229 -3.63 0.59 12.84
N PHE A 230 -4.80 1.21 12.62
CA PHE A 230 -6.09 0.53 12.57
C PHE A 230 -6.46 0.17 11.12
N GLY A 231 -6.65 -1.11 10.85
CA GLY A 231 -7.09 -1.61 9.55
C GLY A 231 -6.04 -1.59 8.42
N GLY A 232 -4.81 -1.12 8.68
CA GLY A 232 -3.69 -1.14 7.74
C GLY A 232 -3.01 -2.50 7.62
N ILE A 233 -1.72 -2.53 7.20
CA ILE A 233 -0.98 -3.80 7.03
C ILE A 233 -0.72 -4.52 8.35
N GLY A 234 -0.54 -3.78 9.46
CA GLY A 234 -0.44 -4.40 10.78
C GLY A 234 -1.68 -5.23 11.11
N SER A 235 -2.88 -4.71 10.84
CA SER A 235 -4.14 -5.45 10.99
C SER A 235 -4.22 -6.65 10.04
N ILE A 236 -3.84 -6.49 8.77
CA ILE A 236 -3.80 -7.59 7.78
C ILE A 236 -2.94 -8.76 8.30
N VAL A 237 -1.76 -8.45 8.79
CA VAL A 237 -0.83 -9.46 9.31
C VAL A 237 -1.42 -10.16 10.53
N CYS A 238 -1.94 -9.42 11.51
CA CYS A 238 -2.58 -9.99 12.71
C CYS A 238 -3.79 -10.87 12.36
N GLU A 239 -4.68 -10.40 11.49
CA GLU A 239 -5.87 -11.13 11.04
C GLU A 239 -5.48 -12.45 10.35
N THR A 240 -4.47 -12.40 9.47
CA THR A 240 -3.98 -13.58 8.76
C THR A 240 -3.33 -14.58 9.70
N MET A 241 -2.47 -14.11 10.61
CA MET A 241 -1.84 -14.98 11.61
C MET A 241 -2.88 -15.63 12.51
N ALA A 242 -3.87 -14.87 13.00
CA ALA A 242 -4.94 -15.40 13.83
C ALA A 242 -5.79 -16.45 13.10
N LYS A 243 -6.11 -16.21 11.83
CA LYS A 243 -6.86 -17.16 10.98
C LYS A 243 -6.16 -18.50 10.82
N HIS A 244 -4.82 -18.53 10.90
CA HIS A 244 -4.00 -19.73 10.71
C HIS A 244 -3.34 -20.22 12.01
N ASP A 245 -3.83 -19.80 13.17
CA ASP A 245 -3.33 -20.20 14.51
C ASP A 245 -1.82 -19.96 14.71
N ILE A 246 -1.26 -18.93 14.08
CA ILE A 246 0.15 -18.57 14.17
C ILE A 246 0.35 -17.57 15.30
N LEU A 247 1.16 -17.94 16.28
CA LEU A 247 1.52 -17.11 17.42
C LEU A 247 2.98 -16.66 17.31
N LYS A 248 3.18 -15.41 16.86
CA LYS A 248 4.51 -14.75 16.85
C LYS A 248 4.37 -13.34 17.42
N PRO A 249 5.38 -12.86 18.18
CA PRO A 249 5.44 -11.47 18.59
C PRO A 249 5.40 -10.54 17.38
N ILE A 250 4.50 -9.55 17.40
CA ILE A 250 4.37 -8.56 16.36
C ILE A 250 4.45 -7.14 16.94
N LYS A 251 5.20 -6.26 16.27
CA LYS A 251 5.28 -4.83 16.52
C LYS A 251 4.66 -4.09 15.36
N ILE A 252 3.55 -3.40 15.58
CA ILE A 252 2.94 -2.56 14.58
C ILE A 252 3.50 -1.14 14.70
N ILE A 253 4.02 -0.61 13.59
CA ILE A 253 4.56 0.75 13.49
C ILE A 253 3.83 1.46 12.35
N GLY A 254 3.04 2.45 12.71
CA GLY A 254 2.23 3.27 11.82
C GLY A 254 1.82 4.55 12.54
N ILE A 255 0.96 5.31 11.91
CA ILE A 255 0.42 6.57 12.44
C ILE A 255 -0.51 6.23 13.62
N PRO A 256 -0.29 6.82 14.80
CA PRO A 256 -1.11 6.58 15.98
C PRO A 256 -2.54 7.13 15.82
N ASP A 257 -3.41 6.83 16.79
CA ASP A 257 -4.79 7.35 16.84
C ASP A 257 -4.82 8.83 17.26
N VAL A 258 -4.32 9.67 16.37
CA VAL A 258 -4.25 11.12 16.57
C VAL A 258 -4.56 11.83 15.26
N LEU A 259 -5.51 12.76 15.30
CA LEU A 259 -5.70 13.69 14.20
C LEU A 259 -4.59 14.76 14.24
N ARG A 260 -3.69 14.73 13.26
CA ARG A 260 -2.62 15.72 13.14
C ARG A 260 -3.17 17.00 12.54
N SER A 261 -3.09 18.09 13.31
CA SER A 261 -3.38 19.44 12.83
C SER A 261 -2.11 20.19 12.38
N GLU A 262 -0.97 19.63 12.68
CA GLU A 262 0.33 20.17 12.31
C GLU A 262 0.51 20.13 10.79
N ILE A 263 1.28 21.08 10.27
CA ILE A 263 1.63 21.24 8.87
C ILE A 263 3.15 21.22 8.76
N GLY A 264 3.67 20.49 7.79
CA GLY A 264 5.10 20.38 7.55
C GLY A 264 5.39 19.50 6.35
N ASP A 265 6.66 19.34 6.02
CA ASP A 265 7.03 18.35 5.03
C ASP A 265 6.79 16.92 5.55
N ARG A 266 6.83 15.96 4.66
CA ARG A 266 6.55 14.56 4.96
C ARG A 266 7.43 13.98 6.08
N GLU A 267 8.73 14.31 6.09
CA GLU A 267 9.67 13.80 7.10
C GLU A 267 9.39 14.42 8.48
N THR A 268 9.02 15.68 8.54
CA THR A 268 8.55 16.34 9.74
C THR A 268 7.32 15.64 10.32
N MET A 269 6.33 15.34 9.50
CA MET A 269 5.13 14.62 9.95
C MET A 269 5.44 13.21 10.43
N ARG A 270 6.30 12.50 9.71
CA ARG A 270 6.79 11.17 10.16
C ARG A 270 7.50 11.23 11.51
N SER A 271 8.27 12.28 11.74
CA SER A 271 8.97 12.51 13.02
C SER A 271 7.99 12.74 14.17
N PHE A 272 6.93 13.52 13.97
CA PHE A 272 5.87 13.71 14.98
C PHE A 272 5.23 12.38 15.39
N ASP A 273 5.02 11.47 14.45
CA ASP A 273 4.42 10.15 14.71
C ASP A 273 5.44 9.06 15.07
N LYS A 274 6.73 9.41 15.10
CA LYS A 274 7.85 8.49 15.36
C LYS A 274 7.84 7.30 14.37
N ILE A 275 7.53 7.59 13.11
CA ILE A 275 7.60 6.65 11.99
C ILE A 275 8.70 7.03 10.97
N ASP A 276 9.58 7.97 11.32
CA ASP A 276 10.85 8.20 10.63
C ASP A 276 11.84 7.06 10.90
N THR A 277 12.85 6.90 10.03
CA THR A 277 13.82 5.78 10.10
C THR A 277 14.47 5.66 11.48
N LYS A 278 14.97 6.78 12.06
CA LYS A 278 15.67 6.76 13.34
C LYS A 278 14.78 6.33 14.49
N SER A 279 13.57 6.90 14.57
CA SER A 279 12.59 6.55 15.58
C SER A 279 12.17 5.08 15.48
N ILE A 280 12.00 4.55 14.28
CA ILE A 280 11.64 3.14 14.07
C ILE A 280 12.76 2.21 14.54
N VAL A 281 14.02 2.48 14.21
CA VAL A 281 15.17 1.67 14.63
C VAL A 281 15.26 1.61 16.17
N VAL A 282 15.09 2.76 16.85
CA VAL A 282 15.06 2.81 18.31
C VAL A 282 13.92 1.94 18.86
N ARG A 283 12.70 2.10 18.34
CA ARG A 283 11.52 1.35 18.78
C ARG A 283 11.65 -0.17 18.56
N ILE A 284 12.30 -0.59 17.48
CA ILE A 284 12.58 -2.00 17.22
C ILE A 284 13.61 -2.52 18.22
N LYS A 285 14.71 -1.79 18.40
CA LYS A 285 15.78 -2.16 19.35
C LYS A 285 15.23 -2.35 20.76
N GLU A 286 14.48 -1.37 21.28
CA GLU A 286 13.86 -1.46 22.62
C GLU A 286 12.87 -2.62 22.75
N TRP A 287 12.27 -3.06 21.66
CA TRP A 287 11.30 -4.14 21.68
C TRP A 287 11.94 -5.54 21.64
N ILE A 288 13.12 -5.70 21.03
CA ILE A 288 13.79 -6.99 20.90
C ILE A 288 14.77 -7.27 22.03
N THR A 289 15.24 -6.21 22.77
CA THR A 289 16.04 -6.33 24.00
C THR A 289 15.16 -6.64 25.20
#